data_91f5d156467137918d1101b24c5d7c16
#
_entry.id   91f5d156467137918d1101b24c5d7c16
#
_cell.length_a   1.000
_cell.length_b   1.000
_cell.length_c   1.000
_cell.angle_alpha   90.00
_cell.angle_beta   90.00
_cell.angle_gamma   90.00
#
_symmetry.space_group_name_H-M   'P 1'
#
loop_
_entity.id
_entity.type
_entity.pdbx_description
1 polymer ?
#
loop_
_entity_poly.entity_id
_entity_poly.type
_entity_poly.pdbx_seq_one_letter_code
_entity_poly.pdbx_strand_id
1 'polypeptide(L)'
;MDTLVIGGDEVRRLLPMAECVDVMAQALGALASADAMQPLRAVLRLPSGAGYLVVMPAYVGGALDAPGVKVITVFPGNFGSEIDSHQGAVLLFEGERGRLAAVIDANEVTAIRTAAVSGLATRLLAREEAGDLALLGTGVQARSHLAAMAAVRRLRRVRVWSRDLARASAFAGRAAAEHPGCEISAAASAREAVSGADLVCTTTASNTPVLEGAWLAAGAHVNAVGACLPTARELDGAAVARARTFVDRRESALNEAGDLLLARAEGAIGDDHIAGEIGELVIGAREGRRSPDEITLFKSLGLAIEDIAAAHYIHARARKEGAGAAIELGGSRDPAAQRTTETTTETTTERTRR
;
A
#
# COMPACT_ATOMS: atom_id res chain seq x y z
N MET A 1 -12.70 18.65 -19.96
CA MET A 1 -13.16 17.52 -19.13
C MET A 1 -12.95 17.89 -17.68
N ASP A 2 -13.90 17.57 -16.81
CA ASP A 2 -13.86 17.94 -15.40
C ASP A 2 -12.95 17.01 -14.62
N THR A 3 -12.39 17.49 -13.50
CA THR A 3 -11.68 16.70 -12.51
C THR A 3 -12.70 15.95 -11.68
N LEU A 4 -12.52 14.63 -11.47
CA LEU A 4 -13.38 13.85 -10.58
C LEU A 4 -12.85 13.87 -9.14
N VAL A 5 -13.72 14.16 -8.17
CA VAL A 5 -13.46 13.96 -6.74
C VAL A 5 -14.14 12.67 -6.30
N ILE A 6 -13.36 11.72 -5.77
CA ILE A 6 -13.83 10.37 -5.44
C ILE A 6 -13.53 10.11 -3.96
N GLY A 7 -14.58 9.96 -3.16
CA GLY A 7 -14.50 9.73 -1.72
C GLY A 7 -14.27 8.26 -1.36
N GLY A 8 -14.00 8.00 -0.07
CA GLY A 8 -13.62 6.67 0.41
C GLY A 8 -14.66 5.57 0.15
N ASP A 9 -15.96 5.88 0.30
CA ASP A 9 -17.03 4.90 0.01
C ASP A 9 -17.04 4.46 -1.45
N GLU A 10 -16.81 5.40 -2.36
CA GLU A 10 -16.72 5.12 -3.78
C GLU A 10 -15.44 4.35 -4.11
N VAL A 11 -14.31 4.68 -3.47
CA VAL A 11 -13.06 3.93 -3.62
C VAL A 11 -13.29 2.45 -3.25
N ARG A 12 -13.92 2.16 -2.11
CA ARG A 12 -14.22 0.78 -1.68
C ARG A 12 -15.06 0.02 -2.72
N ARG A 13 -16.04 0.69 -3.31
CA ARG A 13 -16.92 0.10 -4.32
C ARG A 13 -16.20 -0.09 -5.67
N LEU A 14 -15.38 0.87 -6.07
CA LEU A 14 -14.72 0.91 -7.38
C LEU A 14 -13.44 0.09 -7.46
N LEU A 15 -12.83 -0.28 -6.32
CA LEU A 15 -11.58 -1.03 -6.24
C LEU A 15 -11.76 -2.34 -5.45
N PRO A 16 -12.43 -3.37 -5.98
CA PRO A 16 -12.52 -4.66 -5.34
C PRO A 16 -11.14 -5.29 -5.13
N MET A 17 -10.94 -5.97 -3.99
CA MET A 17 -9.63 -6.50 -3.58
C MET A 17 -8.99 -7.42 -4.64
N ALA A 18 -9.76 -8.36 -5.21
CA ALA A 18 -9.23 -9.29 -6.20
C ALA A 18 -8.70 -8.57 -7.45
N GLU A 19 -9.43 -7.56 -7.95
CA GLU A 19 -9.02 -6.75 -9.08
C GLU A 19 -7.81 -5.87 -8.74
N CYS A 20 -7.77 -5.35 -7.49
CA CYS A 20 -6.62 -4.56 -7.03
C CYS A 20 -5.34 -5.40 -6.98
N VAL A 21 -5.39 -6.69 -6.62
CA VAL A 21 -4.23 -7.59 -6.69
C VAL A 21 -3.65 -7.65 -8.11
N ASP A 22 -4.49 -7.68 -9.14
CA ASP A 22 -4.05 -7.70 -10.52
C ASP A 22 -3.52 -6.33 -10.98
N VAL A 23 -4.13 -5.23 -10.52
CA VAL A 23 -3.60 -3.87 -10.72
C VAL A 23 -2.22 -3.71 -10.10
N MET A 24 -2.00 -4.25 -8.90
CA MET A 24 -0.69 -4.23 -8.25
C MET A 24 0.36 -5.07 -9.01
N ALA A 25 -0.04 -6.21 -9.58
CA ALA A 25 0.84 -7.00 -10.42
C ALA A 25 1.30 -6.21 -11.67
N GLN A 26 0.39 -5.49 -12.33
CA GLN A 26 0.73 -4.63 -13.47
C GLN A 26 1.68 -3.49 -13.07
N ALA A 27 1.39 -2.79 -11.96
CA ALA A 27 2.22 -1.68 -11.48
C ALA A 27 3.65 -2.11 -11.14
N LEU A 28 3.79 -3.19 -10.35
CA LEU A 28 5.10 -3.70 -9.93
C LEU A 28 5.86 -4.33 -11.11
N GLY A 29 5.16 -4.98 -12.03
CA GLY A 29 5.74 -5.49 -13.29
C GLY A 29 6.28 -4.35 -14.15
N ALA A 30 5.54 -3.25 -14.31
CA ALA A 30 5.99 -2.06 -15.03
C ALA A 30 7.23 -1.43 -14.38
N LEU A 31 7.29 -1.38 -13.03
CA LEU A 31 8.48 -0.91 -12.33
C LEU A 31 9.70 -1.80 -12.62
N ALA A 32 9.54 -3.12 -12.58
CA ALA A 32 10.61 -4.07 -12.84
C ALA A 32 11.08 -4.04 -14.29
N SER A 33 10.21 -3.68 -15.24
CA SER A 33 10.53 -3.51 -16.68
C SER A 33 11.03 -2.11 -17.03
N ALA A 34 11.23 -1.22 -16.05
CA ALA A 34 11.61 0.18 -16.24
C ALA A 34 10.56 1.04 -17.02
N ASP A 35 9.33 0.59 -17.12
CA ASP A 35 8.21 1.32 -17.71
C ASP A 35 7.50 2.23 -16.68
N ALA A 36 7.93 2.22 -15.44
CA ALA A 36 7.46 3.10 -14.39
C ALA A 36 8.63 3.69 -13.60
N MET A 37 8.42 4.84 -13.01
CA MET A 37 9.45 5.51 -12.20
C MET A 37 8.84 6.18 -10.99
N GLN A 38 9.57 6.13 -9.88
CA GLN A 38 9.26 6.87 -8.67
C GLN A 38 10.55 7.16 -7.90
N PRO A 39 10.72 8.34 -7.30
CA PRO A 39 11.75 8.58 -6.29
C PRO A 39 11.33 7.98 -4.95
N LEU A 40 12.26 7.96 -3.99
CA LEU A 40 11.91 7.75 -2.58
C LEU A 40 10.94 8.83 -2.13
N ARG A 41 10.05 8.48 -1.18
CA ARG A 41 9.08 9.43 -0.61
C ARG A 41 9.77 10.61 0.06
N ALA A 42 9.24 11.81 -0.14
CA ALA A 42 9.67 12.99 0.59
C ALA A 42 8.87 13.11 1.90
N VAL A 43 9.58 13.23 3.03
CA VAL A 43 8.97 13.33 4.36
C VAL A 43 9.36 14.64 5.00
N LEU A 44 8.39 15.53 5.19
CA LEU A 44 8.54 16.77 5.95
C LEU A 44 8.04 16.53 7.38
N ARG A 45 8.95 16.56 8.34
CA ARG A 45 8.60 16.52 9.77
C ARG A 45 8.09 17.88 10.20
N LEU A 46 6.93 17.90 10.88
CA LEU A 46 6.41 19.15 11.41
C LEU A 46 7.25 19.60 12.61
N PRO A 47 7.55 20.91 12.74
CA PRO A 47 8.37 21.44 13.84
C PRO A 47 7.82 21.14 15.24
N SER A 48 6.48 21.00 15.36
CA SER A 48 5.80 20.61 16.61
C SER A 48 6.08 19.16 17.04
N GLY A 49 6.62 18.31 16.15
CA GLY A 49 6.75 16.87 16.37
C GLY A 49 5.42 16.10 16.32
N ALA A 50 4.30 16.78 16.06
CA ALA A 50 2.96 16.17 16.08
C ALA A 50 2.73 15.19 14.91
N GLY A 51 3.44 15.35 13.79
CA GLY A 51 3.23 14.52 12.61
C GLY A 51 4.17 14.83 11.45
N TYR A 52 3.80 14.29 10.30
CA TYR A 52 4.56 14.37 9.06
C TYR A 52 3.64 14.74 7.89
N LEU A 53 4.18 15.48 6.91
CA LEU A 53 3.63 15.56 5.57
C LEU A 53 4.50 14.68 4.66
N VAL A 54 3.85 13.76 3.93
CA VAL A 54 4.52 12.80 3.05
C VAL A 54 4.04 13.03 1.62
N VAL A 55 4.98 13.13 0.69
CA VAL A 55 4.72 13.33 -0.74
C VAL A 55 5.36 12.19 -1.52
N MET A 56 4.56 11.50 -2.33
CA MET A 56 4.95 10.29 -3.05
C MET A 56 4.58 10.41 -4.53
N PRO A 57 5.42 11.04 -5.36
CA PRO A 57 5.16 11.15 -6.80
C PRO A 57 5.56 9.85 -7.51
N ALA A 58 4.85 9.54 -8.62
CA ALA A 58 5.21 8.48 -9.52
C ALA A 58 4.64 8.72 -10.94
N TYR A 59 5.24 8.01 -11.87
CA TYR A 59 4.73 7.86 -13.24
C TYR A 59 4.65 6.37 -13.57
N VAL A 60 3.52 5.93 -14.08
CA VAL A 60 3.33 4.58 -14.60
C VAL A 60 3.09 4.70 -16.10
N GLY A 61 4.02 4.17 -16.88
CA GLY A 61 3.99 4.26 -18.34
C GLY A 61 3.16 3.16 -19.01
N GLY A 62 3.47 2.91 -20.27
CA GLY A 62 2.76 1.93 -21.09
C GLY A 62 1.30 2.31 -21.31
N ALA A 63 0.39 1.37 -21.16
CA ALA A 63 -1.04 1.60 -21.38
C ALA A 63 -1.70 2.52 -20.33
N LEU A 64 -1.07 2.74 -19.18
CA LEU A 64 -1.60 3.61 -18.13
C LEU A 64 -1.28 5.08 -18.40
N ASP A 65 -0.06 5.40 -18.85
CA ASP A 65 0.45 6.76 -19.12
C ASP A 65 -0.03 7.78 -18.08
N ALA A 66 0.20 7.47 -16.80
CA ALA A 66 -0.40 8.16 -15.69
C ALA A 66 0.67 8.74 -14.74
N PRO A 67 0.96 10.05 -14.82
CA PRO A 67 1.67 10.76 -13.76
C PRO A 67 0.72 11.05 -12.60
N GLY A 68 1.25 11.01 -11.37
CA GLY A 68 0.45 11.33 -10.20
C GLY A 68 1.27 11.50 -8.94
N VAL A 69 0.58 11.85 -7.87
CA VAL A 69 1.20 12.03 -6.56
C VAL A 69 0.22 11.70 -5.44
N LYS A 70 0.64 10.90 -4.47
CA LYS A 70 -0.05 10.82 -3.19
C LYS A 70 0.54 11.84 -2.23
N VAL A 71 -0.34 12.65 -1.63
CA VAL A 71 0.00 13.61 -0.58
C VAL A 71 -0.83 13.26 0.65
N ILE A 72 -0.15 12.92 1.75
CA ILE A 72 -0.80 12.56 3.00
C ILE A 72 -0.12 13.23 4.19
N THR A 73 -0.88 13.47 5.23
CA THR A 73 -0.36 13.73 6.57
C THR A 73 -0.43 12.45 7.40
N VAL A 74 0.53 12.28 8.32
CA VAL A 74 0.55 11.19 9.30
C VAL A 74 0.67 11.79 10.69
N PHE A 75 -0.38 11.65 11.48
CA PHE A 75 -0.47 12.16 12.86
C PHE A 75 -0.65 10.98 13.83
N PRO A 76 0.44 10.48 14.43
CA PRO A 76 0.37 9.33 15.37
C PRO A 76 -0.55 9.60 16.58
N GLY A 77 -0.71 10.85 16.99
CA GLY A 77 -1.61 11.23 18.08
C GLY A 77 -3.09 10.93 17.83
N ASN A 78 -3.47 10.66 16.57
CA ASN A 78 -4.85 10.28 16.23
C ASN A 78 -5.13 8.78 16.41
N PHE A 79 -4.12 7.96 16.72
CA PHE A 79 -4.36 6.54 16.97
C PHE A 79 -5.34 6.33 18.13
N GLY A 80 -6.46 5.65 17.83
CA GLY A 80 -7.53 5.38 18.79
C GLY A 80 -8.55 6.48 18.98
N SER A 81 -8.48 7.56 18.20
CA SER A 81 -9.51 8.60 18.10
C SER A 81 -10.48 8.33 16.92
N GLU A 82 -11.46 9.21 16.74
CA GLU A 82 -12.39 9.20 15.60
C GLU A 82 -11.74 9.73 14.30
N ILE A 83 -10.55 10.33 14.39
CA ILE A 83 -9.83 10.91 13.26
C ILE A 83 -8.75 9.92 12.82
N ASP A 84 -8.72 9.58 11.54
CA ASP A 84 -7.67 8.72 11.00
C ASP A 84 -6.29 9.37 11.14
N SER A 85 -5.30 8.54 11.48
CA SER A 85 -3.91 9.00 11.60
C SER A 85 -3.28 9.37 10.26
N HIS A 86 -3.80 8.84 9.16
CA HIS A 86 -3.37 9.12 7.79
C HIS A 86 -4.51 9.86 7.10
N GLN A 87 -4.26 11.02 6.53
CA GLN A 87 -5.26 11.79 5.78
C GLN A 87 -4.63 12.43 4.56
N GLY A 88 -5.34 12.43 3.43
CA GLY A 88 -4.85 13.07 2.22
C GLY A 88 -5.53 12.58 0.95
N ALA A 89 -4.90 12.85 -0.16
CA ALA A 89 -5.42 12.52 -1.47
C ALA A 89 -4.34 11.94 -2.40
N VAL A 90 -4.81 11.15 -3.36
CA VAL A 90 -4.06 10.80 -4.57
C VAL A 90 -4.53 11.73 -5.67
N LEU A 91 -3.60 12.48 -6.26
CA LEU A 91 -3.83 13.34 -7.42
C LEU A 91 -3.37 12.59 -8.66
N LEU A 92 -4.28 12.37 -9.60
CA LEU A 92 -4.01 11.71 -10.88
C LEU A 92 -4.05 12.75 -12.00
N PHE A 93 -3.04 12.74 -12.87
CA PHE A 93 -2.96 13.64 -14.02
C PHE A 93 -3.03 12.85 -15.32
N GLU A 94 -3.47 13.49 -16.39
CA GLU A 94 -3.41 12.97 -17.75
C GLU A 94 -1.96 13.03 -18.26
N GLY A 95 -1.47 11.96 -18.88
CA GLY A 95 -0.11 11.92 -19.43
C GLY A 95 0.08 12.90 -20.61
N GLU A 96 -0.93 13.06 -21.48
CA GLU A 96 -0.83 13.85 -22.71
C GLU A 96 -0.77 15.36 -22.48
N ARG A 97 -1.58 15.89 -21.56
CA ARG A 97 -1.74 17.36 -21.36
C ARG A 97 -1.45 17.82 -19.95
N GLY A 98 -1.15 16.90 -19.03
CA GLY A 98 -0.86 17.19 -17.63
C GLY A 98 -2.03 17.78 -16.84
N ARG A 99 -3.27 17.58 -17.30
CA ARG A 99 -4.47 18.06 -16.59
C ARG A 99 -4.75 17.19 -15.38
N LEU A 100 -5.23 17.78 -14.31
CA LEU A 100 -5.70 17.05 -13.15
C LEU A 100 -6.97 16.27 -13.51
N ALA A 101 -6.87 14.95 -13.56
CA ALA A 101 -7.97 14.05 -13.92
C ALA A 101 -8.83 13.67 -12.73
N ALA A 102 -8.20 13.42 -11.57
CA ALA A 102 -8.92 13.04 -10.36
C ALA A 102 -8.20 13.45 -9.07
N VAL A 103 -9.01 13.64 -8.02
CA VAL A 103 -8.63 13.76 -6.60
C VAL A 103 -9.34 12.63 -5.87
N ILE A 104 -8.58 11.68 -5.33
CA ILE A 104 -9.11 10.43 -4.79
C ILE A 104 -8.70 10.27 -3.33
N ASP A 105 -9.59 9.78 -2.49
CA ASP A 105 -9.31 9.51 -1.07
C ASP A 105 -8.10 8.59 -0.90
N ALA A 106 -7.04 9.09 -0.24
CA ALA A 106 -5.80 8.34 -0.09
C ALA A 106 -5.87 7.27 1.00
N ASN A 107 -6.78 7.39 1.97
CA ASN A 107 -6.89 6.45 3.09
C ASN A 107 -7.37 5.10 2.60
N GLU A 108 -8.47 5.08 1.86
CA GLU A 108 -9.03 3.85 1.32
C GLU A 108 -8.16 3.27 0.20
N VAL A 109 -7.59 4.11 -0.68
CA VAL A 109 -6.60 3.64 -1.66
C VAL A 109 -5.46 2.94 -0.94
N THR A 110 -4.86 3.56 0.09
CA THR A 110 -3.74 2.97 0.84
C THR A 110 -4.16 1.69 1.56
N ALA A 111 -5.35 1.66 2.17
CA ALA A 111 -5.85 0.48 2.88
C ALA A 111 -5.98 -0.74 1.93
N ILE A 112 -6.55 -0.53 0.75
CA ILE A 112 -6.82 -1.62 -0.21
C ILE A 112 -5.55 -2.02 -0.94
N ARG A 113 -4.79 -1.05 -1.53
CA ARG A 113 -3.62 -1.38 -2.36
C ARG A 113 -2.48 -2.02 -1.57
N THR A 114 -2.26 -1.63 -0.30
CA THR A 114 -1.21 -2.22 0.54
C THR A 114 -1.51 -3.70 0.81
N ALA A 115 -2.75 -4.02 1.13
CA ALA A 115 -3.17 -5.40 1.31
C ALA A 115 -3.15 -6.20 0.00
N ALA A 116 -3.49 -5.56 -1.12
CA ALA A 116 -3.44 -6.18 -2.44
C ALA A 116 -2.02 -6.57 -2.86
N VAL A 117 -1.00 -5.76 -2.54
CA VAL A 117 0.41 -6.15 -2.77
C VAL A 117 0.80 -7.36 -1.92
N SER A 118 0.37 -7.41 -0.64
CA SER A 118 0.56 -8.61 0.20
C SER A 118 -0.20 -9.82 -0.36
N GLY A 119 -1.39 -9.62 -0.93
CA GLY A 119 -2.13 -10.64 -1.67
C GLY A 119 -1.36 -11.15 -2.89
N LEU A 120 -0.77 -10.25 -3.67
CA LEU A 120 0.09 -10.59 -4.80
C LEU A 120 1.32 -11.39 -4.34
N ALA A 121 2.02 -10.92 -3.30
CA ALA A 121 3.16 -11.63 -2.74
C ALA A 121 2.77 -13.03 -2.26
N THR A 122 1.63 -13.18 -1.58
CA THR A 122 1.08 -14.46 -1.15
C THR A 122 0.77 -15.37 -2.35
N ARG A 123 0.19 -14.83 -3.42
CA ARG A 123 -0.10 -15.57 -4.65
C ARG A 123 1.17 -16.16 -5.29
N LEU A 124 2.28 -15.39 -5.27
CA LEU A 124 3.55 -15.77 -5.89
C LEU A 124 4.47 -16.60 -4.98
N LEU A 125 4.38 -16.45 -3.66
CA LEU A 125 5.36 -16.97 -2.71
C LEU A 125 4.80 -18.01 -1.72
N ALA A 126 3.52 -18.00 -1.41
CA ALA A 126 2.93 -18.98 -0.51
C ALA A 126 2.60 -20.29 -1.24
N ARG A 127 2.57 -21.39 -0.51
CA ARG A 127 2.07 -22.68 -1.02
C ARG A 127 0.62 -22.52 -1.48
N GLU A 128 0.23 -23.27 -2.49
CA GLU A 128 -1.11 -23.17 -3.08
C GLU A 128 -2.20 -23.55 -2.07
N GLU A 129 -1.97 -24.60 -1.29
CA GLU A 129 -2.88 -25.12 -0.27
C GLU A 129 -2.86 -24.33 1.05
N ALA A 130 -2.04 -23.27 1.18
CA ALA A 130 -1.97 -22.44 2.39
C ALA A 130 -3.33 -21.85 2.73
N GLY A 131 -3.83 -22.08 3.95
CA GLY A 131 -5.17 -21.63 4.35
C GLY A 131 -5.32 -21.30 5.82
N ASP A 132 -4.29 -21.52 6.64
CA ASP A 132 -4.27 -21.17 8.05
C ASP A 132 -3.52 -19.84 8.22
N LEU A 133 -4.27 -18.78 8.54
CA LEU A 133 -3.76 -17.41 8.65
C LEU A 133 -3.59 -16.99 10.13
N ALA A 134 -2.41 -16.48 10.45
CA ALA A 134 -2.17 -15.67 11.66
C ALA A 134 -2.20 -14.18 11.28
N LEU A 135 -3.07 -13.41 11.92
CA LEU A 135 -3.20 -11.99 11.72
C LEU A 135 -2.78 -11.24 12.99
N LEU A 136 -1.62 -10.61 12.96
CA LEU A 136 -1.10 -9.84 14.09
C LEU A 136 -1.43 -8.35 13.87
N GLY A 137 -2.44 -7.86 14.61
CA GLY A 137 -3.05 -6.54 14.48
C GLY A 137 -4.55 -6.62 14.32
N THR A 138 -5.26 -5.50 14.61
CA THR A 138 -6.72 -5.38 14.54
C THR A 138 -7.18 -4.05 13.93
N GLY A 139 -6.24 -3.33 13.27
CA GLY A 139 -6.50 -2.04 12.63
C GLY A 139 -7.05 -2.18 11.20
N VAL A 140 -7.06 -1.06 10.49
CA VAL A 140 -7.50 -0.97 9.07
C VAL A 140 -6.73 -1.95 8.21
N GLN A 141 -5.39 -1.99 8.35
CA GLN A 141 -4.55 -2.90 7.57
C GLN A 141 -4.85 -4.38 7.87
N ALA A 142 -5.15 -4.75 9.12
CA ALA A 142 -5.54 -6.11 9.45
C ALA A 142 -6.81 -6.55 8.71
N ARG A 143 -7.82 -5.66 8.65
CA ARG A 143 -9.07 -5.93 7.92
C ARG A 143 -8.81 -6.09 6.42
N SER A 144 -8.07 -5.17 5.84
CA SER A 144 -7.77 -5.23 4.40
C SER A 144 -6.91 -6.44 4.04
N HIS A 145 -5.95 -6.84 4.90
CA HIS A 145 -5.14 -8.03 4.69
C HIS A 145 -5.95 -9.33 4.80
N LEU A 146 -6.93 -9.40 5.73
CA LEU A 146 -7.85 -10.54 5.75
C LEU A 146 -8.59 -10.68 4.42
N ALA A 147 -9.13 -9.58 3.89
CA ALA A 147 -9.79 -9.57 2.59
C ALA A 147 -8.85 -9.96 1.44
N ALA A 148 -7.60 -9.49 1.46
CA ALA A 148 -6.60 -9.83 0.46
C ALA A 148 -6.20 -11.31 0.52
N MET A 149 -5.98 -11.86 1.71
CA MET A 149 -5.68 -13.29 1.86
C MET A 149 -6.85 -14.15 1.41
N ALA A 150 -8.09 -13.79 1.75
CA ALA A 150 -9.29 -14.48 1.29
C ALA A 150 -9.50 -14.40 -0.24
N ALA A 151 -9.04 -13.32 -0.88
CA ALA A 151 -9.12 -13.16 -2.33
C ALA A 151 -8.14 -14.07 -3.10
N VAL A 152 -7.02 -14.48 -2.47
CA VAL A 152 -5.96 -15.25 -3.15
C VAL A 152 -5.79 -16.67 -2.63
N ARG A 153 -6.40 -17.02 -1.49
CA ARG A 153 -6.34 -18.36 -0.87
C ARG A 153 -7.67 -18.72 -0.25
N ARG A 154 -7.98 -20.01 -0.24
CA ARG A 154 -9.11 -20.54 0.52
C ARG A 154 -8.75 -20.64 2.00
N LEU A 155 -9.13 -19.63 2.78
CA LEU A 155 -8.88 -19.64 4.22
C LEU A 155 -9.74 -20.69 4.92
N ARG A 156 -9.11 -21.50 5.77
CA ARG A 156 -9.75 -22.50 6.63
C ARG A 156 -9.89 -21.98 8.05
N ARG A 157 -8.80 -21.35 8.54
CA ARG A 157 -8.71 -20.85 9.91
C ARG A 157 -7.96 -19.52 9.95
N VAL A 158 -8.47 -18.58 10.73
CA VAL A 158 -7.81 -17.29 11.00
C VAL A 158 -7.69 -17.10 12.51
N ARG A 159 -6.49 -16.89 13.00
CA ARG A 159 -6.21 -16.54 14.38
C ARG A 159 -5.73 -15.11 14.45
N VAL A 160 -6.48 -14.28 15.18
CA VAL A 160 -6.23 -12.84 15.30
C VAL A 160 -5.60 -12.55 16.66
N TRP A 161 -4.51 -11.85 16.65
CA TRP A 161 -3.89 -11.38 17.88
C TRP A 161 -3.73 -9.86 17.91
N SER A 162 -3.87 -9.31 19.09
CA SER A 162 -3.59 -7.93 19.44
C SER A 162 -3.13 -7.86 20.89
N ARG A 163 -2.40 -6.80 21.28
CA ARG A 163 -2.05 -6.54 22.68
C ARG A 163 -3.27 -6.43 23.60
N ASP A 164 -4.40 -6.10 23.04
CA ASP A 164 -5.70 -6.03 23.70
C ASP A 164 -6.58 -7.18 23.18
N LEU A 165 -6.80 -8.19 24.03
CA LEU A 165 -7.61 -9.36 23.69
C LEU A 165 -9.06 -8.99 23.37
N ALA A 166 -9.62 -7.96 24.02
CA ALA A 166 -10.99 -7.54 23.74
C ALA A 166 -11.11 -7.00 22.31
N ARG A 167 -10.11 -6.23 21.83
CA ARG A 167 -10.04 -5.77 20.43
C ARG A 167 -9.88 -6.95 19.46
N ALA A 168 -9.04 -7.93 19.79
CA ALA A 168 -8.88 -9.14 18.96
C ALA A 168 -10.19 -9.94 18.89
N SER A 169 -10.90 -10.12 19.99
CA SER A 169 -12.19 -10.81 20.05
C SER A 169 -13.28 -10.08 19.27
N ALA A 170 -13.36 -8.74 19.41
CA ALA A 170 -14.31 -7.93 18.65
C ALA A 170 -14.02 -7.97 17.14
N PHE A 171 -12.74 -7.95 16.74
CA PHE A 171 -12.35 -8.10 15.34
C PHE A 171 -12.75 -9.48 14.82
N ALA A 172 -12.39 -10.56 15.52
CA ALA A 172 -12.68 -11.93 15.14
C ALA A 172 -14.20 -12.17 14.99
N GLY A 173 -15.01 -11.62 15.90
CA GLY A 173 -16.47 -11.73 15.83
C GLY A 173 -17.07 -11.07 14.58
N ARG A 174 -16.61 -9.87 14.21
CA ARG A 174 -17.05 -9.21 12.96
C ARG A 174 -16.57 -9.98 11.73
N ALA A 175 -15.30 -10.36 11.71
CA ALA A 175 -14.72 -11.08 10.58
C ALA A 175 -15.40 -12.45 10.35
N ALA A 176 -15.79 -13.17 11.39
CA ALA A 176 -16.49 -14.44 11.27
C ALA A 176 -17.88 -14.28 10.60
N ALA A 177 -18.56 -13.15 10.84
CA ALA A 177 -19.83 -12.86 10.17
C ALA A 177 -19.65 -12.56 8.67
N GLU A 178 -18.52 -11.95 8.29
CA GLU A 178 -18.18 -11.58 6.89
C GLU A 178 -17.60 -12.76 6.09
N HIS A 179 -17.04 -13.78 6.76
CA HIS A 179 -16.40 -14.93 6.13
C HIS A 179 -17.02 -16.28 6.60
N PRO A 180 -18.27 -16.56 6.23
CA PRO A 180 -18.91 -17.82 6.60
C PRO A 180 -18.15 -19.02 6.01
N GLY A 181 -17.86 -20.02 6.84
CA GLY A 181 -17.08 -21.21 6.43
C GLY A 181 -15.58 -21.13 6.71
N CYS A 182 -15.09 -20.03 7.28
CA CYS A 182 -13.77 -19.90 7.85
C CYS A 182 -13.85 -19.86 9.39
N GLU A 183 -13.05 -20.66 10.08
CA GLU A 183 -12.94 -20.59 11.54
C GLU A 183 -12.11 -19.35 11.92
N ILE A 184 -12.73 -18.35 12.55
CA ILE A 184 -12.05 -17.11 12.95
C ILE A 184 -12.14 -16.94 14.45
N SER A 185 -10.99 -16.84 15.13
CA SER A 185 -10.88 -16.70 16.57
C SER A 185 -9.81 -15.72 17.00
N ALA A 186 -9.94 -15.18 18.22
CA ALA A 186 -8.90 -14.44 18.88
C ALA A 186 -7.92 -15.38 19.57
N ALA A 187 -6.61 -15.10 19.46
CA ALA A 187 -5.56 -15.82 20.15
C ALA A 187 -5.09 -15.04 21.40
N ALA A 188 -4.79 -15.73 22.49
CA ALA A 188 -4.34 -15.11 23.73
C ALA A 188 -2.90 -14.56 23.63
N SER A 189 -2.08 -15.08 22.70
CA SER A 189 -0.72 -14.60 22.43
C SER A 189 -0.40 -14.62 20.94
N ALA A 190 0.58 -13.80 20.52
CA ALA A 190 1.09 -13.81 19.16
C ALA A 190 1.66 -15.19 18.79
N ARG A 191 2.36 -15.84 19.73
CA ARG A 191 2.87 -17.20 19.56
C ARG A 191 1.75 -18.21 19.27
N GLU A 192 0.65 -18.14 20.01
CA GLU A 192 -0.52 -19.00 19.77
C GLU A 192 -1.11 -18.75 18.38
N ALA A 193 -1.25 -17.49 17.98
CA ALA A 193 -1.75 -17.13 16.65
C ALA A 193 -0.89 -17.74 15.53
N VAL A 194 0.45 -17.63 15.66
CA VAL A 194 1.42 -18.05 14.64
C VAL A 194 1.66 -19.56 14.61
N SER A 195 1.45 -20.26 15.73
CA SER A 195 1.75 -21.70 15.83
C SER A 195 1.02 -22.50 14.72
N GLY A 196 1.79 -23.09 13.80
CA GLY A 196 1.27 -23.90 12.69
C GLY A 196 0.50 -23.10 11.64
N ALA A 197 0.68 -21.77 11.57
CA ALA A 197 0.10 -20.97 10.49
C ALA A 197 0.87 -21.16 9.18
N ASP A 198 0.14 -21.25 8.07
CA ASP A 198 0.69 -21.24 6.71
C ASP A 198 1.04 -19.81 6.27
N LEU A 199 0.20 -18.85 6.65
CA LEU A 199 0.28 -17.43 6.32
C LEU A 199 0.36 -16.60 7.60
N VAL A 200 1.23 -15.60 7.63
CA VAL A 200 1.34 -14.67 8.75
C VAL A 200 1.32 -13.25 8.17
N CYS A 201 0.43 -12.39 8.68
CA CYS A 201 0.44 -10.95 8.36
C CYS A 201 0.74 -10.16 9.63
N THR A 202 1.82 -9.38 9.65
CA THR A 202 2.09 -8.42 10.73
C THR A 202 1.66 -7.03 10.28
N THR A 203 0.67 -6.48 10.96
CA THR A 203 0.00 -5.20 10.61
C THR A 203 -0.16 -4.30 11.82
N THR A 204 0.84 -4.32 12.73
CA THR A 204 0.80 -3.56 13.97
C THR A 204 1.55 -2.23 13.87
N ALA A 205 1.34 -1.36 14.82
CA ALA A 205 2.16 -0.15 15.02
C ALA A 205 3.27 -0.39 16.07
N SER A 206 3.77 -1.62 16.17
CA SER A 206 4.83 -1.96 17.13
C SER A 206 6.18 -1.42 16.68
N ASN A 207 6.99 -0.96 17.64
CA ASN A 207 8.39 -0.61 17.40
C ASN A 207 9.34 -1.75 17.79
N THR A 208 8.81 -2.82 18.38
CA THR A 208 9.55 -4.00 18.85
C THR A 208 8.92 -5.27 18.30
N PRO A 209 9.68 -6.38 18.18
CA PRO A 209 9.19 -7.61 17.59
C PRO A 209 7.89 -8.13 18.23
N VAL A 210 6.94 -8.48 17.41
CA VAL A 210 5.70 -9.19 17.76
C VAL A 210 5.65 -10.57 17.10
N LEU A 211 6.60 -10.87 16.21
CA LEU A 211 6.80 -12.16 15.56
C LEU A 211 8.22 -12.62 15.78
N GLU A 212 8.39 -13.80 16.42
CA GLU A 212 9.67 -14.45 16.60
C GLU A 212 9.85 -15.59 15.59
N GLY A 213 11.03 -15.68 15.00
CA GLY A 213 11.36 -16.71 14.02
C GLY A 213 11.17 -18.14 14.52
N ALA A 214 11.36 -18.36 15.82
CA ALA A 214 11.16 -19.68 16.46
C ALA A 214 9.71 -20.20 16.36
N TRP A 215 8.73 -19.33 16.11
CA TRP A 215 7.32 -19.71 16.04
C TRP A 215 6.89 -20.11 14.61
N LEU A 216 7.67 -19.73 13.59
CA LEU A 216 7.35 -19.99 12.19
C LEU A 216 7.47 -21.48 11.85
N ALA A 217 6.43 -22.02 11.29
CA ALA A 217 6.43 -23.36 10.73
C ALA A 217 7.24 -23.44 9.43
N ALA A 218 7.75 -24.62 9.11
CA ALA A 218 8.32 -24.88 7.78
C ALA A 218 7.27 -24.60 6.71
N GLY A 219 7.69 -23.96 5.61
CA GLY A 219 6.83 -23.59 4.48
C GLY A 219 5.91 -22.40 4.73
N ALA A 220 5.99 -21.70 5.87
CA ALA A 220 5.20 -20.50 6.13
C ALA A 220 5.54 -19.37 5.14
N HIS A 221 4.56 -18.50 4.88
CA HIS A 221 4.75 -17.23 4.17
C HIS A 221 4.38 -16.08 5.10
N VAL A 222 5.25 -15.07 5.18
CA VAL A 222 5.08 -13.90 6.05
C VAL A 222 4.93 -12.64 5.22
N ASN A 223 3.88 -11.86 5.45
CA ASN A 223 3.72 -10.49 4.97
C ASN A 223 4.01 -9.53 6.14
N ALA A 224 5.16 -8.87 6.12
CA ALA A 224 5.59 -7.91 7.14
C ALA A 224 5.29 -6.47 6.68
N VAL A 225 4.30 -5.82 7.30
CA VAL A 225 3.69 -4.60 6.77
C VAL A 225 3.79 -3.40 7.71
N GLY A 226 3.65 -3.61 9.03
CA GLY A 226 3.42 -2.50 9.96
C GLY A 226 4.62 -1.59 10.22
N ALA A 227 5.85 -2.09 10.06
CA ALA A 227 7.06 -1.31 10.32
C ALA A 227 7.61 -0.68 9.04
N CYS A 228 7.39 0.63 8.84
CA CYS A 228 7.86 1.41 7.69
C CYS A 228 8.86 2.52 8.09
N LEU A 229 9.52 2.37 9.24
CA LEU A 229 10.56 3.29 9.74
C LEU A 229 11.84 2.51 10.01
N PRO A 230 13.03 3.08 9.76
CA PRO A 230 14.32 2.40 9.97
C PRO A 230 14.55 1.92 11.41
N THR A 231 13.87 2.53 12.38
CA THR A 231 14.03 2.29 13.82
C THR A 231 12.93 1.42 14.42
N ALA A 232 11.94 0.98 13.64
CA ALA A 232 10.82 0.17 14.10
C ALA A 232 10.84 -1.21 13.42
N ARG A 233 10.45 -2.26 14.15
CA ARG A 233 10.32 -3.62 13.61
C ARG A 233 9.19 -4.39 14.24
N GLU A 234 8.57 -5.27 13.48
CA GLU A 234 7.61 -6.27 13.95
C GLU A 234 8.23 -7.67 14.08
N LEU A 235 9.33 -7.93 13.37
CA LEU A 235 10.02 -9.22 13.31
C LEU A 235 11.33 -9.16 14.10
N ASP A 236 11.67 -10.28 14.77
CA ASP A 236 13.02 -10.46 15.30
C ASP A 236 14.03 -10.81 14.18
N GLY A 237 15.33 -10.71 14.47
CA GLY A 237 16.38 -11.05 13.52
C GLY A 237 16.33 -12.51 13.05
N ALA A 238 15.85 -13.42 13.89
CA ALA A 238 15.72 -14.84 13.56
C ALA A 238 14.60 -15.09 12.54
N ALA A 239 13.48 -14.36 12.60
CA ALA A 239 12.41 -14.47 11.62
C ALA A 239 12.89 -14.03 10.24
N VAL A 240 13.64 -12.93 10.18
CA VAL A 240 14.22 -12.43 8.92
C VAL A 240 15.27 -13.43 8.40
N ALA A 241 16.21 -13.86 9.22
CA ALA A 241 17.31 -14.74 8.81
C ALA A 241 16.85 -16.10 8.30
N ARG A 242 15.74 -16.65 8.83
CA ARG A 242 15.18 -17.94 8.42
C ARG A 242 14.41 -17.88 7.10
N ALA A 243 14.03 -16.69 6.64
CA ALA A 243 13.15 -16.54 5.51
C ALA A 243 13.90 -16.10 4.24
N ARG A 244 13.49 -16.63 3.09
CA ARG A 244 13.83 -16.06 1.79
C ARG A 244 13.04 -14.78 1.59
N THR A 245 13.75 -13.63 1.61
CA THR A 245 13.14 -12.30 1.72
C THR A 245 12.96 -11.63 0.37
N PHE A 246 11.75 -11.17 0.12
CA PHE A 246 11.37 -10.33 -1.03
C PHE A 246 10.84 -8.99 -0.55
N VAL A 247 10.98 -7.97 -1.37
CA VAL A 247 10.57 -6.60 -1.07
C VAL A 247 9.73 -6.02 -2.21
N ASP A 248 8.99 -4.96 -1.95
CA ASP A 248 8.34 -4.19 -3.01
C ASP A 248 9.38 -3.45 -3.89
N ARG A 249 10.39 -2.81 -3.26
CA ARG A 249 11.54 -2.19 -3.93
C ARG A 249 12.78 -2.24 -3.03
N ARG A 250 13.89 -2.67 -3.59
CA ARG A 250 15.18 -2.79 -2.88
C ARG A 250 15.67 -1.45 -2.33
N GLU A 251 15.59 -0.39 -3.13
CA GLU A 251 15.99 0.95 -2.72
C GLU A 251 15.20 1.42 -1.47
N SER A 252 13.87 1.24 -1.46
CA SER A 252 13.03 1.56 -0.31
C SER A 252 13.38 0.70 0.90
N ALA A 253 13.60 -0.60 0.70
CA ALA A 253 13.93 -1.53 1.77
C ALA A 253 15.25 -1.18 2.48
N LEU A 254 16.27 -0.79 1.72
CA LEU A 254 17.58 -0.40 2.25
C LEU A 254 17.56 0.95 3.00
N ASN A 255 16.50 1.74 2.87
CA ASN A 255 16.36 3.03 3.53
C ASN A 255 15.31 3.07 4.64
N GLU A 256 14.27 2.21 4.58
CA GLU A 256 13.07 2.36 5.41
C GLU A 256 12.67 1.09 6.17
N ALA A 257 13.13 -0.11 5.75
CA ALA A 257 12.69 -1.39 6.32
C ALA A 257 13.40 -1.70 7.63
N GLY A 258 12.90 -1.19 8.75
CA GLY A 258 13.52 -1.44 10.06
C GLY A 258 13.65 -2.91 10.43
N ASP A 259 12.73 -3.78 10.01
CA ASP A 259 12.87 -5.24 10.16
C ASP A 259 14.18 -5.77 9.57
N LEU A 260 14.55 -5.29 8.38
CA LEU A 260 15.77 -5.72 7.68
C LEU A 260 17.01 -4.98 8.19
N LEU A 261 16.90 -3.66 8.37
CA LEU A 261 18.01 -2.81 8.78
C LEU A 261 18.52 -3.17 10.20
N LEU A 262 17.62 -3.43 11.13
CA LEU A 262 17.96 -3.83 12.50
C LEU A 262 18.48 -5.28 12.53
N ALA A 263 17.89 -6.21 11.78
CA ALA A 263 18.42 -7.58 11.66
C ALA A 263 19.85 -7.60 11.10
N ARG A 264 20.14 -6.72 10.12
CA ARG A 264 21.49 -6.54 9.57
C ARG A 264 22.44 -5.94 10.60
N ALA A 265 22.03 -4.91 11.33
CA ALA A 265 22.83 -4.27 12.35
C ALA A 265 23.19 -5.24 13.50
N GLU A 266 22.32 -6.20 13.79
CA GLU A 266 22.52 -7.28 14.77
C GLU A 266 23.42 -8.42 14.22
N GLY A 267 23.78 -8.40 12.93
CA GLY A 267 24.54 -9.46 12.27
C GLY A 267 23.71 -10.74 11.98
N ALA A 268 22.39 -10.67 12.07
CA ALA A 268 21.52 -11.81 11.78
C ALA A 268 21.43 -12.10 10.26
N ILE A 269 21.60 -11.07 9.42
CA ILE A 269 21.60 -11.19 7.95
C ILE A 269 22.74 -10.39 7.32
N GLY A 270 23.16 -10.77 6.10
CA GLY A 270 24.14 -10.06 5.28
C GLY A 270 23.47 -9.04 4.33
N ASP A 271 24.30 -8.36 3.53
CA ASP A 271 23.88 -7.33 2.57
C ASP A 271 23.09 -7.90 1.37
N ASP A 272 23.31 -9.16 1.06
CA ASP A 272 22.71 -9.91 -0.06
C ASP A 272 21.44 -10.68 0.33
N HIS A 273 20.93 -10.47 1.55
CA HIS A 273 19.80 -11.25 2.08
C HIS A 273 18.49 -11.06 1.28
N ILE A 274 18.27 -9.90 0.65
CA ILE A 274 17.10 -9.65 -0.19
C ILE A 274 17.20 -10.48 -1.47
N ALA A 275 16.34 -11.48 -1.64
CA ALA A 275 16.34 -12.40 -2.77
C ALA A 275 15.85 -11.74 -4.07
N GLY A 276 14.94 -10.77 -3.98
CA GLY A 276 14.40 -10.06 -5.13
C GLY A 276 13.28 -9.08 -4.78
N GLU A 277 12.78 -8.41 -5.81
CA GLU A 277 11.59 -7.56 -5.75
C GLU A 277 10.37 -8.34 -6.26
N ILE A 278 9.17 -8.03 -5.75
CA ILE A 278 7.93 -8.68 -6.20
C ILE A 278 7.69 -8.45 -7.70
N GLY A 279 8.03 -7.29 -8.23
CA GLY A 279 7.93 -7.00 -9.65
C GLY A 279 8.79 -7.93 -10.52
N GLU A 280 10.00 -8.31 -10.04
CA GLU A 280 10.86 -9.27 -10.74
C GLU A 280 10.23 -10.69 -10.81
N LEU A 281 9.45 -11.07 -9.78
CA LEU A 281 8.68 -12.32 -9.81
C LEU A 281 7.52 -12.25 -10.81
N VAL A 282 6.83 -11.10 -10.88
CA VAL A 282 5.72 -10.90 -11.82
C VAL A 282 6.16 -11.07 -13.27
N ILE A 283 7.33 -10.52 -13.63
CA ILE A 283 7.87 -10.62 -15.01
C ILE A 283 8.69 -11.88 -15.25
N GLY A 284 8.79 -12.80 -14.27
CA GLY A 284 9.54 -14.05 -14.41
C GLY A 284 11.07 -13.90 -14.41
N ALA A 285 11.60 -12.73 -14.02
CA ALA A 285 13.04 -12.47 -13.94
C ALA A 285 13.70 -13.06 -12.69
N ARG A 286 12.93 -13.47 -11.72
CA ARG A 286 13.38 -14.11 -10.47
C ARG A 286 12.52 -15.31 -10.12
N GLU A 287 13.14 -16.27 -9.43
CA GLU A 287 12.47 -17.43 -8.86
C GLU A 287 11.98 -17.11 -7.45
N GLY A 288 10.72 -17.43 -7.15
CA GLY A 288 10.10 -17.27 -5.85
C GLY A 288 10.51 -18.35 -4.85
N ARG A 289 9.51 -19.05 -4.28
CA ARG A 289 9.68 -20.19 -3.38
C ARG A 289 10.35 -21.35 -4.11
N ARG A 290 11.39 -21.96 -3.52
CA ARG A 290 12.18 -23.05 -4.11
C ARG A 290 11.84 -24.43 -3.57
N SER A 291 11.24 -24.50 -2.38
CA SER A 291 10.80 -25.76 -1.80
C SER A 291 9.56 -25.60 -0.92
N PRO A 292 8.79 -26.69 -0.67
CA PRO A 292 7.63 -26.65 0.21
C PRO A 292 7.94 -26.20 1.64
N ASP A 293 9.13 -26.51 2.14
CA ASP A 293 9.55 -26.21 3.53
C ASP A 293 10.22 -24.84 3.66
N GLU A 294 10.57 -24.17 2.55
CA GLU A 294 11.19 -22.84 2.59
C GLU A 294 10.23 -21.82 3.20
N ILE A 295 10.70 -21.05 4.18
CA ILE A 295 9.96 -19.90 4.72
C ILE A 295 10.19 -18.73 3.78
N THR A 296 9.13 -18.05 3.34
CA THR A 296 9.22 -16.85 2.50
C THR A 296 8.71 -15.63 3.26
N LEU A 297 9.37 -14.50 3.07
CA LEU A 297 9.03 -13.22 3.67
C LEU A 297 8.85 -12.17 2.58
N PHE A 298 7.72 -11.48 2.59
CA PHE A 298 7.52 -10.25 1.86
C PHE A 298 7.54 -9.07 2.83
N LYS A 299 8.49 -8.14 2.65
CA LYS A 299 8.53 -6.87 3.38
C LYS A 299 7.88 -5.77 2.54
N SER A 300 6.73 -5.30 2.96
CA SER A 300 5.98 -4.22 2.33
C SER A 300 6.35 -2.87 2.96
N LEU A 301 6.59 -1.88 2.11
CA LEU A 301 6.82 -0.48 2.50
C LEU A 301 5.81 0.45 1.83
N GLY A 302 5.21 -0.01 0.72
CA GLY A 302 4.27 0.74 -0.09
C GLY A 302 4.94 1.75 -1.02
N LEU A 303 4.60 1.69 -2.27
CA LEU A 303 5.20 2.48 -3.34
C LEU A 303 4.19 3.46 -3.94
N ALA A 304 4.68 4.59 -4.44
CA ALA A 304 3.83 5.59 -5.10
C ALA A 304 3.15 5.03 -6.36
N ILE A 305 3.83 4.17 -7.11
CA ILE A 305 3.26 3.54 -8.33
C ILE A 305 2.01 2.72 -8.02
N GLU A 306 1.94 2.10 -6.83
CA GLU A 306 0.78 1.32 -6.39
C GLU A 306 -0.44 2.22 -6.21
N ASP A 307 -0.22 3.41 -5.62
CA ASP A 307 -1.25 4.41 -5.41
C ASP A 307 -1.74 4.97 -6.75
N ILE A 308 -0.82 5.25 -7.69
CA ILE A 308 -1.18 5.82 -9.00
C ILE A 308 -1.89 4.81 -9.89
N ALA A 309 -1.44 3.55 -9.92
CA ALA A 309 -2.11 2.50 -10.67
C ALA A 309 -3.53 2.24 -10.13
N ALA A 310 -3.70 2.19 -8.80
CA ALA A 310 -5.01 2.09 -8.17
C ALA A 310 -5.90 3.29 -8.52
N ALA A 311 -5.35 4.52 -8.44
CA ALA A 311 -6.07 5.75 -8.80
C ALA A 311 -6.51 5.75 -10.26
N HIS A 312 -5.67 5.33 -11.19
CA HIS A 312 -6.00 5.20 -12.61
C HIS A 312 -7.16 4.20 -12.82
N TYR A 313 -7.08 3.03 -12.18
CA TYR A 313 -8.13 2.02 -12.25
C TYR A 313 -9.47 2.56 -11.71
N ILE A 314 -9.45 3.21 -10.54
CA ILE A 314 -10.64 3.83 -9.91
C ILE A 314 -11.22 4.90 -10.84
N HIS A 315 -10.38 5.79 -11.38
CA HIS A 315 -10.81 6.86 -12.28
C HIS A 315 -11.48 6.30 -13.55
N ALA A 316 -10.89 5.28 -14.18
CA ALA A 316 -11.47 4.66 -15.37
C ALA A 316 -12.85 4.04 -15.09
N ARG A 317 -13.01 3.36 -13.95
CA ARG A 317 -14.32 2.82 -13.53
C ARG A 317 -15.30 3.90 -13.16
N ALA A 318 -14.86 4.93 -12.43
CA ALA A 318 -15.74 6.06 -12.07
C ALA A 318 -16.30 6.75 -13.31
N ARG A 319 -15.46 6.99 -14.33
CA ARG A 319 -15.90 7.53 -15.62
C ARG A 319 -16.96 6.64 -16.29
N LYS A 320 -16.75 5.34 -16.32
CA LYS A 320 -17.67 4.37 -16.93
C LYS A 320 -19.01 4.27 -16.20
N GLU A 321 -18.98 4.36 -14.87
CA GLU A 321 -20.16 4.18 -14.01
C GLU A 321 -20.84 5.50 -13.65
N GLY A 322 -20.29 6.66 -14.06
CA GLY A 322 -20.82 7.98 -13.70
C GLY A 322 -20.70 8.29 -12.20
N ALA A 323 -19.63 7.77 -11.54
CA ALA A 323 -19.38 7.99 -10.12
C ALA A 323 -18.41 9.16 -9.89
N GLY A 324 -18.42 9.68 -8.66
CA GLY A 324 -17.62 10.84 -8.26
C GLY A 324 -18.30 12.17 -8.54
N ALA A 325 -17.85 13.21 -7.86
CA ALA A 325 -18.29 14.58 -8.09
C ALA A 325 -17.39 15.24 -9.14
N ALA A 326 -17.97 15.71 -10.23
CA ALA A 326 -17.25 16.46 -11.25
C ALA A 326 -17.06 17.90 -10.83
N ILE A 327 -15.83 18.40 -10.85
CA ILE A 327 -15.50 19.79 -10.55
C ILE A 327 -14.61 20.38 -11.64
N GLU A 328 -14.76 21.67 -11.89
CA GLU A 328 -13.87 22.39 -12.80
C GLU A 328 -12.63 22.87 -12.01
N LEU A 329 -11.48 22.24 -12.28
CA LEU A 329 -10.18 22.63 -11.73
C LEU A 329 -9.18 22.81 -12.86
N GLY A 330 -8.44 23.91 -12.82
CA GLY A 330 -7.49 24.27 -13.85
C GLY A 330 -8.16 25.07 -15.00
N GLY A 331 -7.48 26.13 -15.43
CA GLY A 331 -8.01 27.02 -16.46
C GLY A 331 -7.76 26.49 -17.86
N SER A 332 -8.77 26.50 -18.72
CA SER A 332 -8.53 26.63 -20.16
C SER A 332 -8.36 28.12 -20.46
N ARG A 333 -7.33 28.49 -21.22
CA ARG A 333 -7.23 29.84 -21.73
C ARG A 333 -8.36 30.01 -22.75
N ASP A 334 -9.35 30.85 -22.42
CA ASP A 334 -10.37 31.24 -23.38
C ASP A 334 -9.70 32.12 -24.47
N PRO A 335 -9.68 31.71 -25.75
CA PRO A 335 -9.13 32.52 -26.83
C PRO A 335 -9.82 33.90 -27.01
N ALA A 336 -11.05 34.03 -26.52
CA ALA A 336 -11.79 35.30 -26.55
C ALA A 336 -11.33 36.28 -25.44
N ALA A 337 -10.93 35.79 -24.26
CA ALA A 337 -10.44 36.62 -23.17
C ALA A 337 -9.06 37.24 -23.43
N GLN A 338 -8.24 36.66 -24.32
CA GLN A 338 -6.95 37.23 -24.73
C GLN A 338 -7.10 38.43 -25.68
N ARG A 339 -8.14 38.48 -26.49
CA ARG A 339 -8.38 39.61 -27.41
C ARG A 339 -8.84 40.89 -26.71
N THR A 340 -9.47 40.77 -25.54
CA THR A 340 -9.93 41.93 -24.75
C THR A 340 -8.78 42.64 -24.02
N THR A 341 -7.71 41.91 -23.63
CA THR A 341 -6.53 42.52 -23.00
C THR A 341 -5.60 43.20 -23.99
N GLU A 342 -5.46 42.69 -25.19
CA GLU A 342 -4.66 43.35 -26.24
C GLU A 342 -5.33 44.65 -26.77
N THR A 343 -6.65 44.67 -26.91
CA THR A 343 -7.40 45.87 -27.38
C THR A 343 -7.38 46.99 -26.33
N THR A 344 -7.28 46.67 -25.02
CA THR A 344 -7.22 47.70 -23.97
C THR A 344 -5.83 48.32 -23.84
N THR A 345 -4.77 47.63 -24.25
CA THR A 345 -3.38 48.15 -24.19
C THR A 345 -3.09 49.08 -25.39
N GLU A 346 -3.68 48.84 -26.56
CA GLU A 346 -3.52 49.74 -27.72
C GLU A 346 -4.26 51.07 -27.56
N THR A 347 -5.43 51.10 -26.91
CA THR A 347 -6.23 52.34 -26.73
C THR A 347 -5.63 53.27 -25.67
N THR A 348 -4.78 52.78 -24.78
CA THR A 348 -4.13 53.61 -23.74
C THR A 348 -2.87 54.31 -24.25
N THR A 349 -2.23 53.77 -25.31
CA THR A 349 -0.98 54.32 -25.88
C THR A 349 -1.23 55.48 -26.85
N GLU A 350 -2.45 55.63 -27.43
CA GLU A 350 -2.81 56.73 -28.35
C GLU A 350 -3.27 58.01 -27.61
N ARG A 351 -3.66 57.95 -26.35
CA ARG A 351 -4.09 59.13 -25.57
C ARG A 351 -2.96 59.93 -24.92
N THR A 352 -1.71 59.48 -24.98
CA THR A 352 -0.56 60.18 -24.34
C THR A 352 0.31 60.94 -25.36
N ARG A 353 -0.17 61.06 -26.62
CA ARG A 353 0.54 61.83 -27.69
C ARG A 353 -0.35 62.88 -28.35
N ARG A 354 -1.13 63.65 -27.60
CA ARG A 354 -1.72 64.92 -28.06
C ARG A 354 -1.56 66.00 -27.02
#